data_680a083765c303d38ca25f1cf8a0b459
#
_entry.id   680a083765c303d38ca25f1cf8a0b459
#
_cell.length_a   1.000
_cell.length_b   1.000
_cell.length_c   1.000
_cell.angle_alpha   90.00
_cell.angle_beta   90.00
_cell.angle_gamma   90.00
#
_symmetry.space_group_name_H-M   'P 1'
#
loop_
_entity.id
_entity.type
_entity.pdbx_description
1 polymer ?
#
loop_
_entity_poly.entity_id
_entity_poly.type
_entity_poly.pdbx_seq_one_letter_code
_entity_poly.pdbx_strand_id
1 'polypeptide(L)'
;MREAQENSTKRLLFIASGMSICAGIIHGANAPEHLSEWWGYGTFFLLAAMAQVIFAIVLLLQPWKYDAKGADRPDPERYARPVYMTGIWISAFLILLYIITRTVGIPFFGPEVGEIEPVTLLGVASKVFEAGLIIALAMLIRRLPG
;
A
#
# COMPACT_ATOMS: atom_id res chain seq x y z
N MET A 1 -5.45 -28.54 -11.35
CA MET A 1 -4.30 -27.67 -11.06
C MET A 1 -4.60 -26.18 -11.34
N ARG A 2 -5.14 -25.81 -12.50
CA ARG A 2 -5.48 -24.39 -12.82
C ARG A 2 -6.45 -23.76 -11.84
N GLU A 3 -7.54 -24.43 -11.47
CA GLU A 3 -8.53 -23.92 -10.50
C GLU A 3 -7.93 -23.67 -9.11
N ALA A 4 -7.07 -24.57 -8.63
CA ALA A 4 -6.39 -24.39 -7.34
C ALA A 4 -5.46 -23.15 -7.36
N GLN A 5 -4.78 -22.91 -8.47
CA GLN A 5 -3.91 -21.75 -8.65
C GLN A 5 -4.73 -20.46 -8.74
N GLU A 6 -5.84 -20.48 -9.46
CA GLU A 6 -6.75 -19.32 -9.56
C GLU A 6 -7.35 -18.95 -8.20
N ASN A 7 -7.84 -19.94 -7.46
CA ASN A 7 -8.38 -19.72 -6.11
C ASN A 7 -7.32 -19.18 -5.15
N SER A 8 -6.08 -19.67 -5.25
CA SER A 8 -4.97 -19.17 -4.45
C SER A 8 -4.58 -17.73 -4.82
N THR A 9 -4.65 -17.35 -6.10
CA THR A 9 -4.42 -15.97 -6.56
C THR A 9 -5.51 -15.03 -6.07
N LYS A 10 -6.78 -15.43 -6.14
CA LYS A 10 -7.91 -14.66 -5.60
C LYS A 10 -7.74 -14.42 -4.10
N ARG A 11 -7.37 -15.45 -3.33
CA ARG A 11 -7.10 -15.31 -1.88
C ARG A 11 -5.99 -14.30 -1.59
N LEU A 12 -4.89 -14.33 -2.33
CA LEU A 12 -3.80 -13.35 -2.18
C LEU A 12 -4.25 -11.93 -2.50
N LEU A 13 -5.08 -11.73 -3.50
CA LEU A 13 -5.65 -10.42 -3.83
C LEU A 13 -6.53 -9.89 -2.69
N PHE A 14 -7.39 -10.73 -2.11
CA PHE A 14 -8.21 -10.35 -0.96
C PHE A 14 -7.35 -10.01 0.27
N ILE A 15 -6.32 -10.80 0.54
CA ILE A 15 -5.37 -10.54 1.64
C ILE A 15 -4.65 -9.21 1.42
N ALA A 16 -4.09 -9.00 0.22
CA ALA A 16 -3.41 -7.75 -0.12
C ALA A 16 -4.33 -6.54 0.00
N SER A 17 -5.56 -6.63 -0.51
CA SER A 17 -6.55 -5.56 -0.40
C SER A 17 -6.92 -5.28 1.07
N GLY A 18 -7.14 -6.32 1.86
CA GLY A 18 -7.41 -6.18 3.30
C GLY A 18 -6.27 -5.50 4.06
N MET A 19 -5.01 -5.90 3.79
CA MET A 19 -3.84 -5.26 4.38
C MET A 19 -3.72 -3.79 3.99
N SER A 20 -3.97 -3.45 2.73
CA SER A 20 -3.95 -2.07 2.26
C SER A 20 -5.05 -1.22 2.92
N ILE A 21 -6.26 -1.76 3.07
CA ILE A 21 -7.36 -1.07 3.78
C ILE A 21 -7.01 -0.85 5.24
N CYS A 22 -6.49 -1.86 5.95
CA CYS A 22 -6.12 -1.74 7.35
C CYS A 22 -5.05 -0.66 7.57
N ALA A 23 -4.01 -0.64 6.73
CA ALA A 23 -2.99 0.40 6.78
C ALA A 23 -3.60 1.79 6.48
N GLY A 24 -4.47 1.90 5.47
CA GLY A 24 -5.17 3.14 5.12
C GLY A 24 -6.05 3.66 6.26
N ILE A 25 -6.79 2.79 6.95
CA ILE A 25 -7.60 3.16 8.13
C ILE A 25 -6.69 3.73 9.24
N ILE A 26 -5.56 3.09 9.52
CA ILE A 26 -4.62 3.58 10.56
C ILE A 26 -4.05 4.94 10.17
N HIS A 27 -3.63 5.15 8.93
CA HIS A 27 -3.18 6.47 8.47
C HIS A 27 -4.28 7.52 8.57
N GLY A 28 -5.50 7.19 8.17
CA GLY A 28 -6.64 8.11 8.30
C GLY A 28 -6.98 8.44 9.75
N ALA A 29 -6.87 7.47 10.67
CA ALA A 29 -7.10 7.69 12.09
C ALA A 29 -6.05 8.60 12.76
N ASN A 30 -4.81 8.58 12.28
CA ASN A 30 -3.74 9.45 12.78
C ASN A 30 -3.77 10.85 12.16
N ALA A 31 -4.46 11.06 11.05
CA ALA A 31 -4.47 12.33 10.32
C ALA A 31 -4.97 13.52 11.17
N PRO A 32 -6.04 13.43 12.01
CA PRO A 32 -6.51 14.57 12.83
C PRO A 32 -5.47 15.06 13.83
N GLU A 33 -4.72 14.16 14.47
CA GLU A 33 -3.65 14.51 15.40
C GLU A 33 -2.56 15.31 14.68
N HIS A 34 -2.04 14.77 13.60
CA HIS A 34 -1.00 15.42 12.81
C HIS A 34 -1.46 16.69 12.09
N LEU A 35 -2.77 16.84 11.80
CA LEU A 35 -3.33 18.11 11.33
C LEU A 35 -3.26 19.19 12.39
N SER A 36 -3.41 18.84 13.68
CA SER A 36 -3.31 19.79 14.79
C SER A 36 -1.87 20.25 15.03
N GLU A 37 -0.87 19.42 14.72
CA GLU A 37 0.55 19.78 14.78
C GLU A 37 0.93 20.71 13.62
N TRP A 38 0.60 20.29 12.41
CA TRP A 38 0.80 21.06 11.20
C TRP A 38 -0.01 20.49 10.03
N TRP A 39 -0.62 21.37 9.25
CA TRP A 39 -1.49 20.97 8.13
C TRP A 39 -0.79 20.03 7.13
N GLY A 40 0.53 20.19 6.91
CA GLY A 40 1.28 19.37 5.98
C GLY A 40 1.41 17.92 6.44
N TYR A 41 1.62 17.68 7.74
CA TYR A 41 1.69 16.32 8.29
C TYR A 41 0.34 15.61 8.16
N GLY A 42 -0.74 16.25 8.61
CA GLY A 42 -2.07 15.65 8.49
C GLY A 42 -2.50 15.41 7.04
N THR A 43 -2.15 16.32 6.11
CA THR A 43 -2.41 16.12 4.69
C THR A 43 -1.65 14.91 4.15
N PHE A 44 -0.40 14.71 4.55
CA PHE A 44 0.37 13.52 4.18
C PHE A 44 -0.34 12.24 4.63
N PHE A 45 -0.79 12.17 5.88
CA PHE A 45 -1.52 11.01 6.41
C PHE A 45 -2.84 10.75 5.67
N LEU A 46 -3.59 11.80 5.32
CA LEU A 46 -4.80 11.68 4.52
C LEU A 46 -4.51 11.16 3.11
N LEU A 47 -3.47 11.68 2.45
CA LEU A 47 -3.08 11.21 1.13
C LEU A 47 -2.61 9.76 1.15
N ALA A 48 -1.84 9.36 2.18
CA ALA A 48 -1.43 7.97 2.37
C ALA A 48 -2.65 7.05 2.57
N ALA A 49 -3.61 7.45 3.41
CA ALA A 49 -4.85 6.72 3.62
C ALA A 49 -5.65 6.56 2.33
N MET A 50 -5.86 7.65 1.60
CA MET A 50 -6.59 7.64 0.31
C MET A 50 -5.90 6.74 -0.71
N ALA A 51 -4.58 6.86 -0.86
CA ALA A 51 -3.80 6.06 -1.80
C ALA A 51 -3.94 4.56 -1.51
N GLN A 52 -3.87 4.16 -0.23
CA GLN A 52 -4.01 2.76 0.18
C GLN A 52 -5.42 2.21 -0.02
N VAL A 53 -6.47 3.01 0.26
CA VAL A 53 -7.85 2.60 0.02
C VAL A 53 -8.13 2.48 -1.48
N ILE A 54 -7.72 3.47 -2.28
CA ILE A 54 -7.86 3.43 -3.75
C ILE A 54 -7.10 2.23 -4.31
N PHE A 55 -5.89 1.97 -3.83
CA PHE A 55 -5.10 0.83 -4.26
C PHE A 55 -5.80 -0.50 -3.96
N ALA A 56 -6.40 -0.65 -2.78
CA ALA A 56 -7.19 -1.83 -2.42
C ALA A 56 -8.39 -2.03 -3.37
N ILE A 57 -9.10 -0.94 -3.71
CA ILE A 57 -10.20 -0.98 -4.67
C ILE A 57 -9.70 -1.42 -6.06
N VAL A 58 -8.58 -0.87 -6.51
CA VAL A 58 -7.96 -1.25 -7.80
C VAL A 58 -7.58 -2.74 -7.82
N LEU A 59 -7.02 -3.27 -6.71
CA LEU A 59 -6.72 -4.69 -6.58
C LEU A 59 -7.98 -5.58 -6.66
N LEU A 60 -9.09 -5.15 -6.03
CA LEU A 60 -10.34 -5.90 -6.03
C LEU A 60 -11.03 -5.86 -7.39
N LEU A 61 -11.09 -4.69 -8.01
CA LEU A 61 -11.76 -4.50 -9.30
C LEU A 61 -10.97 -5.07 -10.48
N GLN A 62 -9.64 -5.15 -10.39
CA GLN A 62 -8.74 -5.66 -11.43
C GLN A 62 -9.06 -5.07 -12.81
N PRO A 63 -9.02 -3.73 -12.98
CA PRO A 63 -9.50 -3.05 -14.20
C PRO A 63 -8.80 -3.56 -15.47
N TRP A 64 -7.55 -4.03 -15.36
CA TRP A 64 -6.81 -4.62 -16.48
C TRP A 64 -7.48 -5.86 -17.09
N LYS A 65 -8.36 -6.55 -16.36
CA LYS A 65 -9.09 -7.72 -16.89
C LYS A 65 -10.26 -7.33 -17.78
N TYR A 66 -10.85 -6.15 -17.57
CA TYR A 66 -12.01 -5.69 -18.36
C TYR A 66 -11.59 -5.17 -19.74
N ASP A 67 -10.40 -4.61 -19.85
CA ASP A 67 -9.87 -4.06 -21.09
C ASP A 67 -9.40 -5.16 -22.07
N ALA A 68 -9.28 -6.40 -21.60
CA ALA A 68 -8.80 -7.54 -22.35
C ALA A 68 -9.85 -8.24 -23.22
N LYS A 69 -11.10 -7.78 -23.21
CA LYS A 69 -12.19 -8.39 -24.03
C LYS A 69 -12.11 -8.06 -25.52
N GLY A 70 -11.14 -7.25 -25.97
CA GLY A 70 -10.84 -7.02 -27.37
C GLY A 70 -9.84 -8.04 -27.92
N ALA A 71 -10.18 -8.68 -29.03
CA ALA A 71 -9.63 -9.93 -29.57
C ALA A 71 -8.12 -10.00 -29.88
N ASP A 72 -7.32 -8.94 -29.68
CA ASP A 72 -5.92 -8.88 -30.14
C ASP A 72 -4.91 -8.40 -29.07
N ARG A 73 -5.27 -8.41 -27.78
CA ARG A 73 -4.34 -7.93 -26.74
C ARG A 73 -3.64 -9.09 -26.02
N PRO A 74 -2.31 -8.94 -25.78
CA PRO A 74 -1.58 -9.93 -25.00
C PRO A 74 -2.13 -9.99 -23.58
N ASP A 75 -1.95 -11.16 -22.96
CA ASP A 75 -2.40 -11.58 -21.65
C ASP A 75 -2.67 -10.41 -20.65
N PRO A 76 -3.91 -10.21 -20.22
CA PRO A 76 -4.30 -9.12 -19.32
C PRO A 76 -3.55 -9.15 -17.99
N GLU A 77 -3.05 -10.31 -17.56
CA GLU A 77 -2.30 -10.44 -16.32
C GLU A 77 -0.94 -9.72 -16.36
N ARG A 78 -0.38 -9.51 -17.56
CA ARG A 78 0.86 -8.75 -17.74
C ARG A 78 0.72 -7.27 -17.32
N TYR A 79 -0.47 -6.70 -17.48
CA TYR A 79 -0.76 -5.32 -17.06
C TYR A 79 -0.91 -5.17 -15.54
N ALA A 80 -1.10 -6.27 -14.81
CA ALA A 80 -1.14 -6.26 -13.35
C ALA A 80 0.22 -5.93 -12.72
N ARG A 81 1.33 -6.26 -13.41
CA ARG A 81 2.68 -6.08 -12.87
C ARG A 81 2.98 -4.64 -12.44
N PRO A 82 2.76 -3.59 -13.26
CA PRO A 82 3.00 -2.21 -12.83
C PRO A 82 2.13 -1.80 -11.64
N VAL A 83 0.89 -2.29 -11.57
CA VAL A 83 0.01 -2.02 -10.41
C VAL A 83 0.60 -2.62 -9.14
N TYR A 84 1.00 -3.89 -9.17
CA TYR A 84 1.60 -4.53 -7.99
C TYR A 84 2.92 -3.87 -7.59
N MET A 85 3.76 -3.49 -8.55
CA MET A 85 5.00 -2.76 -8.28
C MET A 85 4.74 -1.40 -7.64
N THR A 86 3.72 -0.66 -8.09
CA THR A 86 3.32 0.61 -7.48
C THR A 86 2.96 0.43 -6.01
N GLY A 87 2.16 -0.59 -5.66
CA GLY A 87 1.83 -0.89 -4.27
C GLY A 87 3.05 -1.23 -3.41
N ILE A 88 4.01 -2.00 -3.96
CA ILE A 88 5.28 -2.31 -3.28
C ILE A 88 6.07 -1.02 -3.01
N TRP A 89 6.22 -0.15 -4.01
CA TRP A 89 7.00 1.09 -3.85
C TRP A 89 6.36 2.06 -2.86
N ILE A 90 5.04 2.24 -2.90
CA ILE A 90 4.33 3.09 -1.93
C ILE A 90 4.53 2.55 -0.51
N SER A 91 4.31 1.26 -0.29
CA SER A 91 4.46 0.65 1.04
C SER A 91 5.91 0.69 1.53
N ALA A 92 6.89 0.42 0.66
CA ALA A 92 8.31 0.51 1.00
C ALA A 92 8.70 1.95 1.38
N PHE A 93 8.20 2.94 0.65
CA PHE A 93 8.42 4.35 0.97
C PHE A 93 7.85 4.72 2.34
N LEU A 94 6.61 4.31 2.65
CA LEU A 94 5.98 4.59 3.95
C LEU A 94 6.71 3.90 5.10
N ILE A 95 7.18 2.67 4.92
CA ILE A 95 8.01 1.97 5.92
C ILE A 95 9.34 2.69 6.12
N LEU A 96 10.01 3.06 5.03
CA LEU A 96 11.30 3.78 5.11
C LEU A 96 11.14 5.12 5.83
N LEU A 97 10.11 5.89 5.47
CA LEU A 97 9.83 7.17 6.10
C LEU A 97 9.55 7.00 7.60
N TYR A 98 8.78 5.97 7.98
CA TYR A 98 8.54 5.63 9.38
C TYR A 98 9.85 5.36 10.14
N ILE A 99 10.75 4.57 9.56
CA ILE A 99 12.06 4.28 10.18
C ILE A 99 12.87 5.56 10.35
N ILE A 100 12.93 6.40 9.32
CA ILE A 100 13.68 7.66 9.35
C ILE A 100 13.16 8.58 10.45
N THR A 101 11.84 8.77 10.55
CA THR A 101 11.24 9.68 11.55
C THR A 101 11.43 9.19 12.98
N ARG A 102 11.69 7.88 13.22
CA ARG A 102 11.93 7.30 14.54
C ARG A 102 13.40 7.11 14.87
N THR A 103 14.31 7.35 13.93
CA THR A 103 15.76 7.15 14.14
C THR A 103 16.58 8.41 13.92
N VAL A 104 16.27 9.17 12.88
CA VAL A 104 17.00 10.37 12.47
C VAL A 104 16.20 11.64 12.76
N GLY A 105 14.88 11.53 12.79
CA GLY A 105 13.95 12.63 12.94
C GLY A 105 13.18 12.94 11.63
N ILE A 106 12.25 13.88 11.70
CA ILE A 106 11.43 14.29 10.57
C ILE A 106 12.32 14.94 9.51
N PRO A 107 12.41 14.36 8.28
CA PRO A 107 13.47 14.76 7.32
C PRO A 107 13.13 16.01 6.52
N PHE A 108 11.85 16.38 6.38
CA PHE A 108 11.41 17.43 5.48
C PHE A 108 10.32 18.30 6.13
N PHE A 109 10.29 19.57 5.77
CA PHE A 109 9.22 20.55 6.01
C PHE A 109 8.39 20.40 7.30
N GLY A 110 8.12 21.53 7.91
CA GLY A 110 7.25 21.63 9.06
C GLY A 110 7.98 22.06 10.33
N PRO A 111 7.23 22.36 11.40
CA PRO A 111 7.77 22.92 12.63
C PRO A 111 8.64 21.93 13.41
N GLU A 112 8.48 20.63 13.21
CA GLU A 112 9.15 19.56 13.98
C GLU A 112 10.30 18.87 13.20
N VAL A 113 10.84 19.55 12.18
CA VAL A 113 11.99 19.02 11.43
C VAL A 113 13.16 18.69 12.36
N GLY A 114 13.67 17.45 12.27
CA GLY A 114 14.75 16.94 13.11
C GLY A 114 14.28 16.33 14.45
N GLU A 115 13.00 16.45 14.82
CA GLU A 115 12.47 15.79 16.01
C GLU A 115 12.25 14.28 15.74
N ILE A 116 12.60 13.47 16.72
CA ILE A 116 12.41 12.02 16.67
C ILE A 116 11.04 11.71 17.24
N GLU A 117 10.16 11.16 16.40
CA GLU A 117 8.84 10.77 16.83
C GLU A 117 8.82 9.49 17.66
N PRO A 118 7.90 9.36 18.64
CA PRO A 118 7.76 8.16 19.43
C PRO A 118 7.25 6.97 18.61
N VAL A 119 7.68 5.77 19.00
CA VAL A 119 7.13 4.53 18.44
C VAL A 119 5.79 4.26 19.09
N THR A 120 4.72 4.23 18.28
CA THR A 120 3.35 3.95 18.74
C THR A 120 2.89 2.57 18.27
N LEU A 121 1.96 1.95 19.00
CA LEU A 121 1.39 0.66 18.63
C LEU A 121 0.70 0.73 17.25
N LEU A 122 -0.06 1.80 16.98
CA LEU A 122 -0.72 2.00 15.67
C LEU A 122 0.31 2.20 14.55
N GLY A 123 1.39 2.94 14.83
CA GLY A 123 2.48 3.10 13.89
C GLY A 123 3.12 1.76 13.50
N VAL A 124 3.43 0.91 14.48
CA VAL A 124 3.96 -0.44 14.23
C VAL A 124 2.94 -1.31 13.50
N ALA A 125 1.67 -1.29 13.90
CA ALA A 125 0.62 -2.06 13.24
C ALA A 125 0.48 -1.71 11.75
N SER A 126 0.51 -0.41 11.40
CA SER A 126 0.47 -0.01 9.98
C SER A 126 1.65 -0.57 9.19
N LYS A 127 2.86 -0.61 9.80
CA LYS A 127 4.05 -1.18 9.14
C LYS A 127 3.97 -2.69 8.98
N VAL A 128 3.35 -3.41 9.89
CA VAL A 128 3.08 -4.85 9.74
C VAL A 128 2.14 -5.09 8.55
N PHE A 129 1.06 -4.31 8.42
CA PHE A 129 0.16 -4.42 7.27
C PHE A 129 0.86 -4.06 5.95
N GLU A 130 1.66 -3.01 5.92
CA GLU A 130 2.43 -2.60 4.73
C GLU A 130 3.48 -3.65 4.33
N ALA A 131 4.20 -4.24 5.29
CA ALA A 131 5.14 -5.33 5.02
C ALA A 131 4.42 -6.59 4.48
N GLY A 132 3.29 -6.95 5.08
CA GLY A 132 2.45 -8.05 4.60
C GLY A 132 1.90 -7.80 3.19
N LEU A 133 1.50 -6.56 2.90
CA LEU A 133 1.10 -6.15 1.56
C LEU A 133 2.22 -6.34 0.54
N ILE A 134 3.45 -5.91 0.85
CA ILE A 134 4.63 -6.11 -0.01
C ILE A 134 4.84 -7.59 -0.31
N ILE A 135 4.77 -8.44 0.72
CA ILE A 135 4.94 -9.89 0.56
C ILE A 135 3.86 -10.47 -0.35
N ALA A 136 2.59 -10.12 -0.10
CA ALA A 136 1.46 -10.60 -0.91
C ALA A 136 1.59 -10.17 -2.38
N LEU A 137 1.96 -8.90 -2.64
CA LEU A 137 2.17 -8.38 -3.99
C LEU A 137 3.37 -9.04 -4.69
N ALA A 138 4.47 -9.26 -3.97
CA ALA A 138 5.62 -9.99 -4.51
C ALA A 138 5.26 -11.43 -4.90
N MET A 139 4.44 -12.11 -4.09
CA MET A 139 3.92 -13.44 -4.43
C MET A 139 3.00 -13.41 -5.65
N LEU A 140 2.18 -12.37 -5.81
CA LEU A 140 1.33 -12.18 -6.99
C LEU A 140 2.18 -11.96 -8.26
N ILE A 141 3.23 -11.13 -8.17
CA ILE A 141 4.15 -10.88 -9.30
C ILE A 141 4.82 -12.18 -9.76
N ARG A 142 5.23 -13.05 -8.83
CA ARG A 142 5.86 -14.34 -9.17
C ARG A 142 4.92 -15.32 -9.90
N ARG A 143 3.62 -15.06 -9.87
CA ARG A 143 2.59 -15.89 -10.53
C ARG A 143 2.19 -15.36 -11.90
N LEU A 144 2.63 -14.15 -12.25
CA LEU A 144 2.37 -13.58 -13.56
C LEU A 144 3.18 -14.34 -14.62
N PRO A 145 2.62 -14.55 -15.82
CA PRO A 145 3.36 -15.09 -16.93
C PRO A 145 4.55 -14.19 -17.27
N GLY A 146 5.66 -14.81 -17.65
CA GLY A 146 6.91 -14.15 -18.01
C GLY A 146 6.82 -13.37 -19.33
#